data_b1318f95ba5df6021260bf97e7d20402
#
_entry.id   b1318f95ba5df6021260bf97e7d20402
#
_cell.length_a   1.000
_cell.length_b   1.000
_cell.length_c   1.000
_cell.angle_alpha   90.00
_cell.angle_beta   90.00
_cell.angle_gamma   90.00
#
_symmetry.space_group_name_H-M   'P 1'
#
loop_
_entity.id
_entity.type
_entity.pdbx_description
1 polymer ?
#
loop_
_entity_poly.entity_id
_entity_poly.type
_entity_poly.pdbx_seq_one_letter_code
_entity_poly.pdbx_strand_id
1 'polypeptide(L)'
;MNEYLKKRKELAMIMERYLECLIEKNTDRLPLAGEYRATYNGIEGKVGDNELWHNVLVIQKRQTFLDSETGGIVFVGVASNEVRERRELFPIDDYLTYKCFAFSIRLKVENGFISEIEELAKTGRSRYFFCLPEDIQLPDLMFEIPVPEEERSSREELIEQADLYWRGSFGPEGPDIMHVHPDCQRTENGYQTTNHSNSFRGDFKWNAD
;
A
#
# COMPACT_ATOMS: atom_id res chain seq x y z
N MET A 1 -4.16 4.92 -29.70
CA MET A 1 -3.80 4.82 -28.26
C MET A 1 -2.92 3.60 -28.12
N ASN A 2 -1.71 3.76 -27.57
CA ASN A 2 -0.76 2.66 -27.39
C ASN A 2 -1.42 1.55 -26.54
N GLU A 3 -1.22 0.29 -26.89
CA GLU A 3 -1.77 -0.89 -26.17
C GLU A 3 -1.39 -0.90 -24.68
N TYR A 4 -0.17 -0.49 -24.38
CA TYR A 4 0.30 -0.29 -23.01
C TYR A 4 -0.59 0.67 -22.21
N LEU A 5 -0.90 1.85 -22.77
CA LEU A 5 -1.75 2.85 -22.11
C LEU A 5 -3.19 2.36 -21.95
N LYS A 6 -3.68 1.59 -22.93
CA LYS A 6 -5.01 0.97 -22.85
C LYS A 6 -5.08 0.00 -21.68
N LYS A 7 -4.11 -0.91 -21.56
CA LYS A 7 -4.05 -1.91 -20.49
C LYS A 7 -3.89 -1.26 -19.11
N ARG A 8 -3.05 -0.22 -18.97
CA ARG A 8 -2.97 0.57 -17.72
C ARG A 8 -4.31 1.18 -17.33
N LYS A 9 -5.03 1.75 -18.29
CA LYS A 9 -6.35 2.32 -18.03
C LYS A 9 -7.37 1.26 -17.57
N GLU A 10 -7.36 0.09 -18.18
CA GLU A 10 -8.21 -1.04 -17.78
C GLU A 10 -7.91 -1.47 -16.34
N LEU A 11 -6.64 -1.62 -15.96
CA LEU A 11 -6.24 -1.94 -14.59
C LEU A 11 -6.66 -0.85 -13.59
N ALA A 12 -6.47 0.42 -13.94
CA ALA A 12 -6.92 1.53 -13.12
C ALA A 12 -8.44 1.48 -12.86
N MET A 13 -9.23 1.22 -13.90
CA MET A 13 -10.69 1.09 -13.78
C MET A 13 -11.11 -0.09 -12.90
N ILE A 14 -10.37 -1.20 -12.92
CA ILE A 14 -10.63 -2.35 -12.05
C ILE A 14 -10.36 -1.97 -10.59
N MET A 15 -9.25 -1.28 -10.29
CA MET A 15 -8.99 -0.81 -8.94
C MET A 15 -10.03 0.20 -8.45
N GLU A 16 -10.39 1.19 -9.26
CA GLU A 16 -11.45 2.14 -8.88
C GLU A 16 -12.77 1.43 -8.56
N ARG A 17 -13.17 0.46 -9.37
CA ARG A 17 -14.35 -0.37 -9.10
C ARG A 17 -14.22 -1.17 -7.81
N TYR A 18 -13.02 -1.70 -7.52
CA TYR A 18 -12.77 -2.40 -6.27
C TYR A 18 -13.00 -1.48 -5.06
N LEU A 19 -12.45 -0.27 -5.11
CA LEU A 19 -12.60 0.71 -4.05
C LEU A 19 -14.05 1.21 -3.89
N GLU A 20 -14.78 1.39 -4.99
CA GLU A 20 -16.22 1.68 -4.94
C GLU A 20 -16.99 0.55 -4.25
N CYS A 21 -16.75 -0.70 -4.65
CA CYS A 21 -17.37 -1.88 -4.03
C CYS A 21 -17.04 -1.99 -2.54
N LEU A 22 -15.81 -1.69 -2.15
CA LEU A 22 -15.38 -1.66 -0.75
C LEU A 22 -16.19 -0.63 0.06
N ILE A 23 -16.37 0.59 -0.45
CA ILE A 23 -17.16 1.65 0.20
C ILE A 23 -18.64 1.27 0.26
N GLU A 24 -19.18 0.75 -0.83
CA GLU A 24 -20.59 0.35 -0.94
C GLU A 24 -20.93 -0.97 -0.21
N LYS A 25 -19.92 -1.71 0.29
CA LYS A 25 -20.07 -3.03 0.92
C LYS A 25 -20.72 -4.08 -0.02
N ASN A 26 -20.47 -3.94 -1.31
CA ASN A 26 -21.09 -4.78 -2.32
C ASN A 26 -20.04 -5.40 -3.25
N THR A 27 -19.88 -6.70 -3.18
CA THR A 27 -18.92 -7.47 -4.00
C THR A 27 -19.47 -7.90 -5.36
N ASP A 28 -20.78 -7.77 -5.61
CA ASP A 28 -21.45 -8.30 -6.82
C ASP A 28 -20.94 -7.65 -8.12
N ARG A 29 -20.40 -6.42 -8.01
CA ARG A 29 -19.86 -5.67 -9.14
C ARG A 29 -18.39 -5.91 -9.40
N LEU A 30 -17.71 -6.71 -8.56
CA LEU A 30 -16.31 -7.05 -8.78
C LEU A 30 -16.18 -8.00 -9.98
N PRO A 31 -15.25 -7.73 -10.90
CA PRO A 31 -14.96 -8.63 -12.01
C PRO A 31 -14.09 -9.79 -11.51
N LEU A 32 -14.65 -10.67 -10.69
CA LEU A 32 -13.94 -11.82 -10.15
C LEU A 32 -13.81 -12.93 -11.19
N ALA A 33 -12.68 -13.60 -11.23
CA ALA A 33 -12.54 -14.86 -11.96
C ALA A 33 -13.46 -15.94 -11.37
N GLY A 34 -13.82 -16.94 -12.15
CA GLY A 34 -14.64 -18.06 -11.67
C GLY A 34 -14.03 -18.78 -10.47
N GLU A 35 -12.69 -18.86 -10.44
CA GLU A 35 -11.89 -19.24 -9.30
C GLU A 35 -10.93 -18.09 -8.98
N TYR A 36 -10.94 -17.62 -7.77
CA TYR A 36 -10.02 -16.58 -7.28
C TYR A 36 -9.56 -16.90 -5.86
N ARG A 37 -8.40 -16.38 -5.49
CA ARG A 37 -7.87 -16.48 -4.13
C ARG A 37 -7.89 -15.11 -3.47
N ALA A 38 -8.39 -15.03 -2.24
CA ALA A 38 -8.36 -13.81 -1.45
C ALA A 38 -7.75 -14.06 -0.08
N THR A 39 -6.94 -13.09 0.38
CA THR A 39 -6.38 -13.09 1.74
C THR A 39 -6.58 -11.72 2.39
N TYR A 40 -6.78 -11.73 3.71
CA TYR A 40 -6.78 -10.55 4.56
C TYR A 40 -5.78 -10.74 5.70
N ASN A 41 -4.77 -9.86 5.78
CA ASN A 41 -3.66 -9.98 6.73
C ASN A 41 -3.02 -11.38 6.73
N GLY A 42 -2.86 -11.97 5.55
CA GLY A 42 -2.28 -13.30 5.34
C GLY A 42 -3.21 -14.48 5.60
N ILE A 43 -4.45 -14.24 6.03
CA ILE A 43 -5.44 -15.29 6.27
C ILE A 43 -6.35 -15.41 5.05
N GLU A 44 -6.47 -16.63 4.51
CA GLU A 44 -7.34 -16.89 3.37
C GLU A 44 -8.82 -16.78 3.75
N GLY A 45 -9.62 -16.19 2.86
CA GLY A 45 -11.04 -15.96 3.10
C GLY A 45 -11.78 -15.51 1.85
N LYS A 46 -12.99 -15.00 2.04
CA LYS A 46 -13.79 -14.40 0.96
C LYS A 46 -13.58 -12.90 0.92
N VAL A 47 -13.50 -12.34 -0.29
CA VAL A 47 -13.54 -10.89 -0.47
C VAL A 47 -14.86 -10.34 0.08
N GLY A 48 -14.80 -9.23 0.78
CA GLY A 48 -15.99 -8.61 1.39
C GLY A 48 -16.25 -9.03 2.84
N ASP A 49 -15.62 -10.10 3.33
CA ASP A 49 -15.89 -10.65 4.66
C ASP A 49 -14.71 -10.44 5.62
N ASN A 50 -14.35 -9.16 5.84
CA ASN A 50 -13.30 -8.81 6.80
C ASN A 50 -13.51 -7.41 7.38
N GLU A 51 -12.68 -7.04 8.35
CA GLU A 51 -12.81 -5.79 9.10
C GLU A 51 -12.70 -4.54 8.21
N LEU A 52 -11.86 -4.55 7.18
CA LEU A 52 -11.72 -3.44 6.24
C LEU A 52 -13.05 -3.19 5.52
N TRP A 53 -13.64 -4.23 4.94
CA TRP A 53 -14.93 -4.15 4.25
C TRP A 53 -16.07 -3.74 5.17
N HIS A 54 -16.12 -4.25 6.39
CA HIS A 54 -17.22 -3.93 7.31
C HIS A 54 -17.20 -2.48 7.80
N ASN A 55 -16.03 -1.85 7.91
CA ASN A 55 -15.90 -0.56 8.59
C ASN A 55 -15.60 0.62 7.68
N VAL A 56 -14.93 0.45 6.53
CA VAL A 56 -14.54 1.59 5.70
C VAL A 56 -15.76 2.28 5.09
N LEU A 57 -15.89 3.59 5.29
CA LEU A 57 -16.90 4.46 4.67
C LEU A 57 -16.27 5.49 3.74
N VAL A 58 -15.03 5.88 3.97
CA VAL A 58 -14.34 6.88 3.15
C VAL A 58 -12.87 6.54 3.00
N ILE A 59 -12.34 6.72 1.79
CA ILE A 59 -10.92 6.66 1.49
C ILE A 59 -10.40 8.09 1.44
N GLN A 60 -9.52 8.44 2.37
CA GLN A 60 -9.01 9.80 2.56
C GLN A 60 -7.77 10.09 1.72
N LYS A 61 -6.91 9.08 1.58
CA LYS A 61 -5.63 9.18 0.88
C LYS A 61 -5.41 7.93 0.07
N ARG A 62 -4.77 8.07 -1.09
CA ARG A 62 -4.61 6.95 -2.00
C ARG A 62 -3.45 7.13 -2.95
N GLN A 63 -2.82 6.02 -3.29
CA GLN A 63 -1.86 5.90 -4.38
C GLN A 63 -2.01 4.51 -5.02
N THR A 64 -1.92 4.47 -6.35
CA THR A 64 -2.08 3.22 -7.10
C THR A 64 -0.88 2.99 -8.01
N PHE A 65 -0.35 1.79 -7.98
CA PHE A 65 0.72 1.32 -8.85
C PHE A 65 0.16 0.26 -9.80
N LEU A 66 0.47 0.38 -11.09
CA LEU A 66 -0.08 -0.47 -12.14
C LEU A 66 1.04 -1.10 -12.96
N ASP A 67 1.04 -2.41 -13.00
CA ASP A 67 1.91 -3.23 -13.85
C ASP A 67 1.12 -3.82 -15.02
N SER A 68 1.20 -3.16 -16.17
CA SER A 68 0.48 -3.61 -17.36
C SER A 68 1.08 -4.85 -18.01
N GLU A 69 2.28 -5.25 -17.65
CA GLU A 69 2.94 -6.45 -18.18
C GLU A 69 2.36 -7.70 -17.52
N THR A 70 2.32 -7.74 -16.19
CA THR A 70 1.84 -8.89 -15.44
C THR A 70 0.35 -8.83 -15.08
N GLY A 71 -0.30 -7.68 -15.22
CA GLY A 71 -1.67 -7.45 -14.75
C GLY A 71 -1.75 -7.19 -13.25
N GLY A 72 -0.62 -6.87 -12.61
CA GLY A 72 -0.55 -6.53 -11.20
C GLY A 72 -1.04 -5.12 -10.90
N ILE A 73 -1.77 -4.97 -9.81
CA ILE A 73 -2.18 -3.68 -9.25
C ILE A 73 -1.81 -3.67 -7.78
N VAL A 74 -1.21 -2.59 -7.30
CA VAL A 74 -1.05 -2.34 -5.88
C VAL A 74 -1.66 -0.99 -5.55
N PHE A 75 -2.52 -0.98 -4.56
CA PHE A 75 -3.10 0.22 -3.96
C PHE A 75 -2.58 0.39 -2.54
N VAL A 76 -2.26 1.62 -2.17
CA VAL A 76 -1.93 1.99 -0.79
C VAL A 76 -2.82 3.16 -0.41
N GLY A 77 -3.41 3.11 0.78
CA GLY A 77 -4.34 4.14 1.20
C GLY A 77 -4.56 4.28 2.68
N VAL A 78 -5.29 5.33 2.99
CA VAL A 78 -5.83 5.59 4.33
C VAL A 78 -7.34 5.72 4.21
N ALA A 79 -8.05 4.99 5.04
CA ALA A 79 -9.51 4.99 5.08
C ALA A 79 -10.04 5.07 6.51
N SER A 80 -11.31 5.43 6.66
CA SER A 80 -11.96 5.49 7.96
C SER A 80 -13.43 5.07 7.91
N ASN A 81 -13.99 4.82 9.08
CA ASN A 81 -15.40 4.50 9.27
C ASN A 81 -16.31 5.73 9.43
N GLU A 82 -15.77 6.93 9.29
CA GLU A 82 -16.55 8.18 9.30
C GLU A 82 -15.82 9.28 8.53
N VAL A 83 -16.60 10.26 8.07
CA VAL A 83 -16.08 11.48 7.44
C VAL A 83 -15.83 12.50 8.55
N ARG A 84 -14.57 12.92 8.72
CA ARG A 84 -14.20 14.01 9.64
C ARG A 84 -13.60 15.17 8.85
N GLU A 85 -14.13 16.36 9.09
CA GLU A 85 -13.68 17.58 8.39
C GLU A 85 -12.48 18.25 9.08
N ARG A 86 -12.19 17.94 10.34
CA ARG A 86 -11.09 18.55 11.11
C ARG A 86 -10.51 17.61 12.16
N ARG A 87 -9.21 17.74 12.41
CA ARG A 87 -8.55 17.27 13.63
C ARG A 87 -9.07 18.05 14.84
N GLU A 88 -10.16 17.67 15.39
CA GLU A 88 -10.47 18.05 16.77
C GLU A 88 -9.64 17.17 17.69
N LEU A 89 -9.07 17.75 18.75
CA LEU A 89 -8.40 17.01 19.81
C LEU A 89 -9.41 16.02 20.38
N PHE A 90 -9.24 14.76 20.08
CA PHE A 90 -10.17 13.70 20.45
C PHE A 90 -10.21 13.53 21.96
N PRO A 91 -11.40 13.53 22.58
CA PRO A 91 -11.58 12.94 23.90
C PRO A 91 -11.11 11.47 23.86
N ILE A 92 -10.52 11.00 24.92
CA ILE A 92 -9.97 9.64 25.03
C ILE A 92 -11.00 8.56 24.66
N ASP A 93 -12.28 8.83 24.88
CA ASP A 93 -13.39 7.90 24.62
C ASP A 93 -13.74 7.72 23.12
N ASP A 94 -13.33 8.64 22.26
CA ASP A 94 -13.59 8.59 20.80
C ASP A 94 -12.78 7.48 20.09
N TYR A 95 -11.70 6.99 20.71
CA TYR A 95 -10.87 5.93 20.11
C TYR A 95 -11.56 4.57 19.99
N LEU A 96 -12.66 4.38 20.67
CA LEU A 96 -13.39 3.11 20.65
C LEU A 96 -14.29 2.98 19.41
N THR A 97 -14.75 4.09 18.86
CA THR A 97 -15.70 4.14 17.75
C THR A 97 -15.07 4.53 16.42
N TYR A 98 -14.09 5.45 16.45
CA TYR A 98 -13.37 5.86 15.25
C TYR A 98 -12.32 4.83 14.84
N LYS A 99 -12.49 4.27 13.65
CA LYS A 99 -11.52 3.35 13.04
C LYS A 99 -10.90 4.01 11.82
N CYS A 100 -9.60 4.21 11.87
CA CYS A 100 -8.80 4.62 10.74
C CYS A 100 -7.88 3.48 10.34
N PHE A 101 -7.82 3.19 9.05
CA PHE A 101 -7.05 2.10 8.46
C PHE A 101 -5.93 2.66 7.60
N ALA A 102 -4.67 2.28 7.88
CA ALA A 102 -3.65 2.24 6.85
C ALA A 102 -3.75 0.88 6.17
N PHE A 103 -3.91 0.85 4.86
CA PHE A 103 -4.16 -0.40 4.16
C PHE A 103 -3.50 -0.43 2.78
N SER A 104 -3.26 -1.63 2.31
CA SER A 104 -2.87 -1.90 0.94
C SER A 104 -3.69 -3.04 0.36
N ILE A 105 -3.91 -2.97 -0.94
CA ILE A 105 -4.59 -4.00 -1.71
C ILE A 105 -3.70 -4.36 -2.89
N ARG A 106 -3.37 -5.63 -3.03
CA ARG A 106 -2.78 -6.17 -4.25
C ARG A 106 -3.83 -6.97 -5.01
N LEU A 107 -3.98 -6.67 -6.29
CA LEU A 107 -4.81 -7.45 -7.20
C LEU A 107 -3.94 -8.03 -8.31
N LYS A 108 -4.26 -9.26 -8.73
CA LYS A 108 -3.81 -9.82 -9.99
C LYS A 108 -4.99 -9.92 -10.95
N VAL A 109 -4.81 -9.40 -12.14
CA VAL A 109 -5.85 -9.35 -13.17
C VAL A 109 -5.40 -10.17 -14.37
N GLU A 110 -6.22 -11.15 -14.73
CA GLU A 110 -6.01 -12.03 -15.87
C GLU A 110 -7.25 -11.99 -16.77
N ASN A 111 -7.08 -11.67 -18.04
CA ASN A 111 -8.17 -11.56 -19.02
C ASN A 111 -9.32 -10.62 -18.60
N GLY A 112 -9.01 -9.55 -17.83
CA GLY A 112 -10.00 -8.60 -17.33
C GLY A 112 -10.70 -9.01 -16.04
N PHE A 113 -10.34 -10.15 -15.45
CA PHE A 113 -10.90 -10.66 -14.20
C PHE A 113 -9.84 -10.71 -13.10
N ILE A 114 -10.26 -10.46 -11.86
CA ILE A 114 -9.42 -10.54 -10.67
C ILE A 114 -9.26 -12.01 -10.27
N SER A 115 -8.05 -12.53 -10.33
CA SER A 115 -7.70 -13.91 -9.95
C SER A 115 -7.07 -14.00 -8.56
N GLU A 116 -6.41 -12.92 -8.10
CA GLU A 116 -5.85 -12.87 -6.74
C GLU A 116 -6.16 -11.53 -6.08
N ILE A 117 -6.43 -11.59 -4.78
CA ILE A 117 -6.67 -10.44 -3.90
C ILE A 117 -5.85 -10.65 -2.64
N GLU A 118 -5.01 -9.67 -2.30
CA GLU A 118 -4.34 -9.61 -1.01
C GLU A 118 -4.63 -8.25 -0.37
N GLU A 119 -5.29 -8.28 0.76
CA GLU A 119 -5.60 -7.10 1.55
C GLU A 119 -4.79 -7.12 2.84
N LEU A 120 -4.05 -6.05 3.08
CA LEU A 120 -3.35 -5.80 4.33
C LEU A 120 -3.92 -4.54 4.95
N ALA A 121 -4.38 -4.61 6.17
CA ALA A 121 -4.90 -3.44 6.86
C ALA A 121 -4.48 -3.42 8.33
N LYS A 122 -4.20 -2.24 8.83
CA LYS A 122 -3.89 -2.00 10.22
C LYS A 122 -4.72 -0.84 10.74
N THR A 123 -5.30 -1.02 11.91
CA THR A 123 -6.10 -0.01 12.62
C THR A 123 -5.45 0.42 13.91
N GLY A 124 -5.80 1.61 14.35
CA GLY A 124 -5.56 2.11 15.71
C GLY A 124 -4.09 2.38 16.04
N ARG A 125 -3.89 2.94 17.22
CA ARG A 125 -2.57 3.14 17.80
C ARG A 125 -2.03 1.81 18.34
N SER A 126 -0.93 1.35 17.78
CA SER A 126 -0.18 0.25 18.38
C SER A 126 1.29 0.67 18.46
N ARG A 127 2.08 -0.05 19.26
CA ARG A 127 3.54 0.17 19.30
C ARG A 127 4.25 -0.03 17.94
N TYR A 128 3.54 -0.55 16.96
CA TYR A 128 4.00 -0.75 15.58
C TYR A 128 3.51 0.35 14.63
N PHE A 129 2.64 1.26 15.11
CA PHE A 129 2.28 2.49 14.41
C PHE A 129 2.98 3.65 15.10
N PHE A 130 3.90 4.28 14.41
CA PHE A 130 4.68 5.41 14.93
C PHE A 130 3.90 6.72 14.79
N CYS A 131 2.91 6.77 13.89
CA CYS A 131 2.00 7.91 13.72
C CYS A 131 0.57 7.42 13.52
N LEU A 132 -0.38 8.34 13.50
CA LEU A 132 -1.76 8.04 13.14
C LEU A 132 -1.83 7.78 11.62
N PRO A 133 -2.67 6.84 11.15
CA PRO A 133 -2.85 6.60 9.73
C PRO A 133 -3.17 7.87 8.93
N GLU A 134 -3.92 8.80 9.50
CA GLU A 134 -4.25 10.09 8.88
C GLU A 134 -3.03 11.00 8.66
N ASP A 135 -1.92 10.76 9.36
CA ASP A 135 -0.66 11.49 9.19
C ASP A 135 0.17 10.97 8.01
N ILE A 136 -0.18 9.81 7.46
CA ILE A 136 0.52 9.22 6.31
C ILE A 136 0.43 10.17 5.11
N GLN A 137 1.58 10.49 4.53
CA GLN A 137 1.67 11.38 3.36
C GLN A 137 1.44 10.59 2.07
N LEU A 138 0.25 10.74 1.49
CA LEU A 138 -0.13 10.19 0.19
C LEU A 138 -1.00 11.23 -0.55
N PRO A 139 -0.95 11.28 -1.90
CA PRO A 139 0.00 10.57 -2.75
C PRO A 139 1.41 11.15 -2.63
N ASP A 140 2.42 10.33 -2.88
CA ASP A 140 3.79 10.79 -3.08
C ASP A 140 3.99 11.04 -4.59
N LEU A 141 4.14 12.31 -4.94
CA LEU A 141 4.23 12.75 -6.34
C LEU A 141 5.52 12.28 -7.02
N MET A 142 6.52 11.83 -6.28
CA MET A 142 7.75 11.26 -6.86
C MET A 142 7.42 10.04 -7.74
N PHE A 143 6.44 9.23 -7.37
CA PHE A 143 6.01 8.07 -8.15
C PHE A 143 5.23 8.41 -9.43
N GLU A 144 4.85 9.68 -9.62
CA GLU A 144 4.18 10.15 -10.83
C GLU A 144 5.19 10.72 -11.87
N ILE A 145 6.44 10.93 -11.46
CA ILE A 145 7.49 11.46 -12.34
C ILE A 145 8.04 10.31 -13.20
N PRO A 146 7.93 10.40 -14.55
CA PRO A 146 8.50 9.38 -15.40
C PRO A 146 10.01 9.34 -15.29
N VAL A 147 10.57 8.16 -15.08
CA VAL A 147 12.04 7.96 -15.16
C VAL A 147 12.47 8.06 -16.62
N PRO A 148 13.51 8.89 -16.95
CA PRO A 148 14.08 8.95 -18.31
C PRO A 148 14.48 7.54 -18.78
N GLU A 149 14.36 7.29 -20.09
CA GLU A 149 14.56 5.96 -20.65
C GLU A 149 15.96 5.43 -20.38
N GLU A 150 16.95 6.30 -20.46
CA GLU A 150 18.37 6.01 -20.20
C GLU A 150 18.70 5.72 -18.72
N GLU A 151 17.81 6.10 -17.80
CA GLU A 151 17.95 5.87 -16.35
C GLU A 151 17.12 4.70 -15.84
N ARG A 152 16.38 4.02 -16.71
CA ARG A 152 15.51 2.92 -16.32
C ARG A 152 16.31 1.66 -16.09
N SER A 153 16.13 1.07 -14.93
CA SER A 153 16.58 -0.31 -14.68
C SER A 153 15.69 -1.32 -15.38
N SER A 154 16.24 -2.48 -15.67
CA SER A 154 15.46 -3.64 -16.13
C SER A 154 14.52 -4.12 -15.03
N ARG A 155 13.50 -4.88 -15.44
CA ARG A 155 12.56 -5.49 -14.50
C ARG A 155 13.25 -6.44 -13.53
N GLU A 156 14.21 -7.21 -14.03
CA GLU A 156 15.00 -8.17 -13.26
C GLU A 156 15.82 -7.45 -12.19
N GLU A 157 16.48 -6.34 -12.53
CA GLU A 157 17.23 -5.52 -11.57
C GLU A 157 16.32 -4.93 -10.50
N LEU A 158 15.13 -4.43 -10.86
CA LEU A 158 14.18 -3.91 -9.89
C LEU A 158 13.70 -4.98 -8.90
N ILE A 159 13.43 -6.19 -9.39
CA ILE A 159 13.04 -7.33 -8.56
C ILE A 159 14.18 -7.73 -7.63
N GLU A 160 15.41 -7.83 -8.15
CA GLU A 160 16.59 -8.15 -7.34
C GLU A 160 16.82 -7.12 -6.22
N GLN A 161 16.74 -5.82 -6.53
CA GLN A 161 16.90 -4.78 -5.51
C GLN A 161 15.81 -4.83 -4.43
N ALA A 162 14.57 -5.10 -4.82
CA ALA A 162 13.49 -5.29 -3.86
C ALA A 162 13.73 -6.53 -2.97
N ASP A 163 14.21 -7.63 -3.53
CA ASP A 163 14.54 -8.85 -2.80
C ASP A 163 15.71 -8.63 -1.83
N LEU A 164 16.78 -7.95 -2.28
CA LEU A 164 17.92 -7.58 -1.43
C LEU A 164 17.48 -6.74 -0.23
N TYR A 165 16.52 -5.82 -0.42
CA TYR A 165 15.97 -5.05 0.68
C TYR A 165 15.32 -5.93 1.75
N TRP A 166 14.49 -6.89 1.35
CA TRP A 166 13.82 -7.80 2.29
C TRP A 166 14.80 -8.76 2.96
N ARG A 167 15.74 -9.31 2.22
CA ARG A 167 16.78 -10.20 2.74
C ARG A 167 17.71 -9.48 3.71
N GLY A 168 18.13 -8.26 3.38
CA GLY A 168 18.99 -7.45 4.23
C GLY A 168 18.28 -6.92 5.48
N SER A 169 16.97 -6.60 5.39
CA SER A 169 16.21 -6.08 6.53
C SER A 169 15.76 -7.14 7.51
N PHE A 170 15.45 -8.35 7.04
CA PHE A 170 14.79 -9.40 7.83
C PHE A 170 15.45 -10.77 7.71
N GLY A 171 16.35 -10.96 6.75
CA GLY A 171 17.07 -12.21 6.54
C GLY A 171 18.35 -12.30 7.39
N PRO A 172 19.01 -13.47 7.37
CA PRO A 172 20.24 -13.71 8.10
C PRO A 172 21.46 -13.02 7.51
N GLU A 173 21.39 -12.51 6.28
CA GLU A 173 22.51 -11.89 5.57
C GLU A 173 22.84 -10.49 6.11
N GLY A 174 21.84 -9.83 6.72
CA GLY A 174 22.01 -8.51 7.32
C GLY A 174 22.01 -7.36 6.29
N PRO A 175 22.13 -6.10 6.78
CA PRO A 175 21.95 -4.92 5.95
C PRO A 175 23.06 -4.69 4.90
N ASP A 176 24.21 -5.32 5.02
CA ASP A 176 25.37 -5.08 4.15
C ASP A 176 25.13 -5.50 2.69
N ILE A 177 24.13 -6.34 2.44
CA ILE A 177 23.75 -6.74 1.08
C ILE A 177 22.88 -5.71 0.36
N MET A 178 22.34 -4.73 1.07
CA MET A 178 21.44 -3.73 0.49
C MET A 178 22.23 -2.60 -0.16
N HIS A 179 21.94 -2.32 -1.42
CA HIS A 179 22.52 -1.17 -2.14
C HIS A 179 21.64 0.06 -1.92
N VAL A 180 21.82 0.72 -0.79
CA VAL A 180 20.98 1.85 -0.38
C VAL A 180 21.75 3.16 -0.52
N HIS A 181 21.17 4.15 -1.19
CA HIS A 181 21.76 5.49 -1.27
C HIS A 181 21.86 6.09 0.15
N PRO A 182 22.96 6.83 0.48
CA PRO A 182 23.14 7.44 1.80
C PRO A 182 21.97 8.32 2.25
N ASP A 183 21.33 9.03 1.33
CA ASP A 183 20.16 9.88 1.60
C ASP A 183 18.81 9.15 1.51
N CYS A 184 18.82 7.82 1.39
CA CYS A 184 17.60 7.05 1.29
C CYS A 184 16.76 7.22 2.55
N GLN A 185 15.50 7.59 2.37
CA GLN A 185 14.52 7.74 3.42
C GLN A 185 13.63 6.49 3.46
N ARG A 186 13.54 5.90 4.64
CA ARG A 186 12.59 4.82 4.91
C ARG A 186 11.47 5.36 5.75
N THR A 187 10.25 5.15 5.30
CA THR A 187 9.04 5.53 6.03
C THR A 187 8.25 4.27 6.37
N GLU A 188 7.96 4.07 7.65
CA GLU A 188 7.14 2.98 8.15
C GLU A 188 5.88 3.54 8.79
N ASN A 189 4.72 3.18 8.25
CA ASN A 189 3.43 3.64 8.77
C ASN A 189 3.35 5.16 8.94
N GLY A 190 3.91 5.91 7.97
CA GLY A 190 3.91 7.36 7.96
C GLY A 190 5.02 8.03 8.78
N TYR A 191 5.84 7.27 9.49
CA TYR A 191 6.97 7.78 10.26
C TYR A 191 8.29 7.48 9.55
N GLN A 192 9.11 8.51 9.34
CA GLN A 192 10.45 8.34 8.77
C GLN A 192 11.36 7.65 9.79
N THR A 193 11.86 6.47 9.47
CA THR A 193 12.66 5.62 10.38
C THR A 193 14.16 5.66 10.12
N THR A 194 14.60 6.26 9.00
CA THR A 194 16.02 6.44 8.65
C THR A 194 16.29 7.88 8.27
N ASN A 195 17.53 8.32 8.44
CA ASN A 195 18.00 9.67 8.07
C ASN A 195 17.16 10.82 8.66
N HIS A 196 16.64 10.63 9.87
CA HIS A 196 15.84 11.60 10.59
C HIS A 196 16.54 12.00 11.90
N SER A 197 16.74 13.29 12.13
CA SER A 197 17.46 13.84 13.29
C SER A 197 16.79 13.54 14.65
N ASN A 198 15.52 13.13 14.66
CA ASN A 198 14.72 12.82 15.85
C ASN A 198 14.19 11.38 15.83
N SER A 199 14.90 10.43 15.24
CA SER A 199 14.44 9.05 15.23
C SER A 199 14.33 8.51 16.66
N PHE A 200 13.18 7.95 17.01
CA PHE A 200 12.86 7.40 18.34
C PHE A 200 13.79 6.23 18.73
N ARG A 201 14.62 5.75 17.82
CA ARG A 201 15.57 4.65 17.96
C ARG A 201 17.03 5.05 17.85
N GLY A 202 17.35 6.36 17.92
CA GLY A 202 18.70 6.86 17.64
C GLY A 202 18.95 6.96 16.13
N ASP A 203 20.04 7.63 15.76
CA ASP A 203 20.43 7.85 14.37
C ASP A 203 20.75 6.51 13.68
N PHE A 204 19.72 5.82 13.20
CA PHE A 204 19.93 4.70 12.30
C PHE A 204 20.31 5.28 10.94
N LYS A 205 21.61 5.42 10.74
CA LYS A 205 22.17 5.72 9.42
C LYS A 205 22.35 4.40 8.69
N TRP A 206 21.92 4.34 7.45
CA TRP A 206 22.39 3.31 6.55
C TRP A 206 23.90 3.41 6.48
N ASN A 207 24.62 2.33 6.76
CA ASN A 207 26.05 2.31 6.57
C ASN A 207 26.31 2.47 5.08
N ALA A 208 26.67 3.69 4.70
CA ALA A 208 27.20 4.00 3.38
C ALA A 208 28.73 4.02 3.55
N ASP A 209 29.37 2.91 3.34
CA ASP A 209 30.81 2.82 3.05
C ASP A 209 31.00 2.46 1.59
#